data_9cfe41598415bc8419ba4b831124b4d2
#
_entry.id   9cfe41598415bc8419ba4b831124b4d2
#
_cell.length_a   1.000
_cell.length_b   1.000
_cell.length_c   1.000
_cell.angle_alpha   90.00
_cell.angle_beta   90.00
_cell.angle_gamma   90.00
#
_symmetry.space_group_name_H-M   'P 1'
#
loop_
_entity.id
_entity.type
_entity.pdbx_description
1 polymer ?
#
loop_
_entity_poly.entity_id
_entity_poly.type
_entity_poly.pdbx_seq_one_letter_code
_entity_poly.pdbx_strand_id
1 'polypeptide(L)'
;DQRNTKEYIRENTKRSFAISMLNSRFSEIMSKDNPPYLRAGVGYSGFGVTETKKAFTVMVQCKPEQILEAIPMVFTEVERARRFGFTQPEFDRLKERMIAGTESWYAERDKRTNDYYVQNCIRHFLDEVDMMAPEKEYELTLDIINSLTLDEINEVLPSLHREDNRVAVSFAPERELHSNKSL
;
A
#
# COMPACT_ATOMS: atom_id res chain seq x y z
N ASP A 1 -0.44 23.81 -7.13
CA ASP A 1 0.21 22.54 -6.80
C ASP A 1 -0.75 21.39 -7.10
N GLN A 2 -0.29 20.36 -7.82
CA GLN A 2 -1.13 19.22 -8.20
C GLN A 2 -1.59 18.40 -6.99
N ARG A 3 -0.90 18.48 -5.85
CA ARG A 3 -1.17 17.70 -4.63
C ARG A 3 -2.55 17.96 -4.01
N ASN A 4 -3.12 19.12 -4.24
CA ASN A 4 -4.41 19.55 -3.68
C ASN A 4 -5.58 19.41 -4.67
N THR A 5 -5.36 18.73 -5.81
CA THR A 5 -6.42 18.47 -6.78
C THR A 5 -7.17 17.19 -6.48
N LYS A 6 -8.45 17.13 -6.84
CA LYS A 6 -9.28 15.91 -6.73
C LYS A 6 -8.66 14.75 -7.52
N GLU A 7 -8.07 15.03 -8.66
CA GLU A 7 -7.38 14.05 -9.52
C GLU A 7 -6.19 13.42 -8.79
N TYR A 8 -5.37 14.22 -8.13
CA TYR A 8 -4.24 13.70 -7.37
C TYR A 8 -4.69 12.82 -6.19
N ILE A 9 -5.71 13.26 -5.45
CA ILE A 9 -6.30 12.49 -4.35
C ILE A 9 -6.86 11.16 -4.88
N ARG A 10 -7.58 11.20 -6.00
CA ARG A 10 -8.13 10.01 -6.67
C ARG A 10 -7.02 9.02 -7.07
N GLU A 11 -5.95 9.49 -7.72
CA GLU A 11 -4.82 8.64 -8.11
C GLU A 11 -4.11 8.02 -6.91
N ASN A 12 -3.96 8.74 -5.81
CA ASN A 12 -3.43 8.18 -4.58
C ASN A 12 -4.38 7.15 -3.96
N THR A 13 -5.69 7.37 -4.01
CA THR A 13 -6.70 6.44 -3.54
C THR A 13 -6.66 5.14 -4.36
N LYS A 14 -6.56 5.21 -5.70
CA LYS A 14 -6.39 4.02 -6.56
C LYS A 14 -5.15 3.21 -6.17
N ARG A 15 -4.00 3.88 -5.96
CA ARG A 15 -2.77 3.21 -5.50
C ARG A 15 -2.96 2.54 -4.14
N SER A 16 -3.60 3.23 -3.20
CA SER A 16 -3.89 2.68 -1.87
C SER A 16 -4.79 1.44 -1.96
N PHE A 17 -5.77 1.43 -2.86
CA PHE A 17 -6.61 0.26 -3.11
C PHE A 17 -5.79 -0.92 -3.64
N ALA A 18 -5.01 -0.74 -4.70
CA ALA A 18 -4.18 -1.80 -5.27
C ALA A 18 -3.19 -2.39 -4.25
N ILE A 19 -2.51 -1.53 -3.48
CA ILE A 19 -1.59 -1.92 -2.40
C ILE A 19 -2.33 -2.70 -1.30
N SER A 20 -3.49 -2.22 -0.88
CA SER A 20 -4.28 -2.86 0.19
C SER A 20 -4.83 -4.22 -0.25
N MET A 21 -5.27 -4.36 -1.50
CA MET A 21 -5.74 -5.63 -2.05
C MET A 21 -4.61 -6.66 -2.12
N LEU A 22 -3.43 -6.26 -2.59
CA LEU A 22 -2.26 -7.15 -2.64
C LEU A 22 -1.80 -7.55 -1.23
N ASN A 23 -1.79 -6.61 -0.28
CA ASN A 23 -1.49 -6.90 1.12
C ASN A 23 -2.52 -7.84 1.77
N SER A 24 -3.79 -7.77 1.35
CA SER A 24 -4.83 -8.71 1.81
C SER A 24 -4.53 -10.13 1.33
N ARG A 25 -4.08 -10.33 0.08
CA ARG A 25 -3.65 -11.65 -0.43
C ARG A 25 -2.47 -12.20 0.38
N PHE A 26 -1.47 -11.38 0.70
CA PHE A 26 -0.36 -11.83 1.55
C PHE A 26 -0.82 -12.23 2.94
N SER A 27 -1.78 -11.52 3.52
CA SER A 27 -2.36 -11.85 4.82
C SER A 27 -3.15 -13.16 4.76
N GLU A 28 -3.87 -13.43 3.68
CA GLU A 28 -4.58 -14.69 3.45
C GLU A 28 -3.61 -15.88 3.31
N ILE A 29 -2.47 -15.70 2.62
CA ILE A 29 -1.42 -16.73 2.53
C ILE A 29 -0.80 -16.99 3.91
N MET A 30 -0.52 -15.92 4.66
CA MET A 30 0.06 -16.02 6.00
C MET A 30 -0.86 -16.71 7.01
N SER A 31 -2.18 -16.65 6.80
CA SER A 31 -3.17 -17.30 7.69
C SER A 31 -3.33 -18.81 7.47
N LYS A 32 -2.66 -19.38 6.45
CA LYS A 32 -2.69 -20.83 6.17
C LYS A 32 -1.77 -21.58 7.12
N ASP A 33 -1.99 -22.91 7.22
CA ASP A 33 -1.10 -23.78 7.95
C ASP A 33 0.30 -23.76 7.30
N ASN A 34 1.33 -23.60 8.14
CA ASN A 34 2.73 -23.55 7.73
C ASN A 34 3.02 -22.53 6.62
N PRO A 35 2.83 -21.21 6.87
CA PRO A 35 3.07 -20.18 5.85
C PRO A 35 4.56 -20.11 5.48
N PRO A 36 4.89 -19.80 4.21
CA PRO A 36 6.27 -19.75 3.72
C PRO A 36 7.07 -18.55 4.23
N TYR A 37 6.41 -17.61 4.89
CA TYR A 37 7.02 -16.42 5.46
C TYR A 37 6.33 -16.01 6.77
N LEU A 38 7.05 -15.26 7.60
CA LEU A 38 6.52 -14.68 8.84
C LEU A 38 5.69 -13.42 8.55
N ARG A 39 6.12 -12.66 7.55
CA ARG A 39 5.43 -11.44 7.08
C ARG A 39 5.82 -11.15 5.64
N ALA A 40 4.86 -10.73 4.85
CA ALA A 40 5.08 -10.14 3.54
C ALA A 40 4.18 -8.91 3.36
N GLY A 41 4.61 -7.99 2.54
CA GLY A 41 3.84 -6.80 2.25
C GLY A 41 4.42 -5.97 1.12
N VAL A 42 3.59 -5.10 0.58
CA VAL A 42 3.98 -4.10 -0.41
C VAL A 42 3.63 -2.70 0.06
N GLY A 43 4.36 -1.73 -0.44
CA GLY A 43 4.11 -0.32 -0.18
C GLY A 43 4.50 0.55 -1.36
N TYR A 44 4.01 1.80 -1.35
CA TYR A 44 4.43 2.82 -2.29
C TYR A 44 4.62 4.13 -1.53
N SER A 45 5.87 4.50 -1.31
CA SER A 45 6.23 5.67 -0.50
C SER A 45 7.51 6.31 -0.99
N GLY A 46 7.92 7.42 -0.37
CA GLY A 46 9.21 8.04 -0.59
C GLY A 46 10.36 7.05 -0.41
N PHE A 47 11.38 7.13 -1.25
CA PHE A 47 12.55 6.27 -1.22
C PHE A 47 13.71 6.95 -0.48
N GLY A 48 14.04 6.41 0.70
CA GLY A 48 15.12 6.91 1.54
C GLY A 48 14.87 8.35 2.05
N VAL A 49 15.87 9.21 1.94
CA VAL A 49 15.84 10.62 2.36
C VAL A 49 15.37 11.56 1.24
N THR A 50 14.99 11.03 0.07
CA THR A 50 14.58 11.87 -1.07
C THR A 50 13.05 11.98 -1.12
N GLU A 51 12.52 13.18 -1.01
CA GLU A 51 11.08 13.45 -1.16
C GLU A 51 10.61 13.38 -2.62
N THR A 52 11.54 13.50 -3.57
CA THR A 52 11.24 13.56 -5.01
C THR A 52 11.11 12.21 -5.69
N LYS A 53 11.53 11.12 -5.03
CA LYS A 53 11.49 9.75 -5.57
C LYS A 53 10.56 8.88 -4.73
N LYS A 54 9.65 8.18 -5.40
CA LYS A 54 8.80 7.17 -4.79
C LYS A 54 9.19 5.80 -5.30
N ALA A 55 9.09 4.79 -4.44
CA ALA A 55 9.38 3.40 -4.78
C ALA A 55 8.19 2.50 -4.45
N PHE A 56 7.93 1.56 -5.33
CA PHE A 56 7.15 0.38 -5.04
C PHE A 56 8.06 -0.62 -4.32
N THR A 57 7.78 -0.89 -3.07
CA THR A 57 8.61 -1.74 -2.22
C THR A 57 7.89 -3.06 -1.94
N VAL A 58 8.59 -4.16 -2.10
CA VAL A 58 8.15 -5.50 -1.68
C VAL A 58 9.02 -5.91 -0.50
N MET A 59 8.41 -6.25 0.62
CA MET A 59 9.09 -6.68 1.84
C MET A 59 8.69 -8.10 2.20
N VAL A 60 9.69 -8.93 2.52
CA VAL A 60 9.50 -10.31 2.96
C VAL A 60 10.33 -10.54 4.21
N GLN A 61 9.71 -11.06 5.25
CA GLN A 61 10.37 -11.54 6.45
C GLN A 61 10.09 -13.02 6.59
N CYS A 62 11.13 -13.84 6.59
CA CYS A 62 11.05 -15.31 6.70
C CYS A 62 12.18 -15.84 7.57
N LYS A 63 12.10 -17.11 7.92
CA LYS A 63 13.22 -17.81 8.55
C LYS A 63 14.32 -18.08 7.51
N PRO A 64 15.60 -18.21 7.91
CA PRO A 64 16.71 -18.43 6.97
C PRO A 64 16.49 -19.62 6.03
N GLU A 65 15.97 -20.73 6.57
CA GLU A 65 15.68 -21.94 5.81
C GLU A 65 14.52 -21.81 4.80
N GLN A 66 13.68 -20.78 4.94
CA GLN A 66 12.51 -20.54 4.08
C GLN A 66 12.78 -19.53 2.96
N ILE A 67 13.96 -18.93 2.91
CA ILE A 67 14.24 -17.81 2.00
C ILE A 67 14.03 -18.18 0.51
N LEU A 68 14.43 -19.40 0.13
CA LEU A 68 14.30 -19.89 -1.25
C LEU A 68 12.85 -20.19 -1.67
N GLU A 69 11.96 -20.34 -0.71
CA GLU A 69 10.52 -20.55 -0.94
C GLU A 69 9.75 -19.24 -0.83
N ALA A 70 10.04 -18.42 0.19
CA ALA A 70 9.34 -17.21 0.51
C ALA A 70 9.46 -16.14 -0.59
N ILE A 71 10.68 -15.90 -1.10
CA ILE A 71 10.94 -14.88 -2.10
C ILE A 71 10.20 -15.16 -3.41
N PRO A 72 10.36 -16.34 -4.05
CA PRO A 72 9.63 -16.66 -5.28
C PRO A 72 8.12 -16.61 -5.11
N MET A 73 7.60 -17.08 -3.95
CA MET A 73 6.16 -17.05 -3.69
C MET A 73 5.61 -15.62 -3.65
N VAL A 74 6.27 -14.72 -2.93
CA VAL A 74 5.82 -13.32 -2.84
C VAL A 74 5.91 -12.64 -4.20
N PHE A 75 7.01 -12.83 -4.93
CA PHE A 75 7.15 -12.26 -6.29
C PHE A 75 6.15 -12.86 -7.28
N THR A 76 5.85 -14.16 -7.17
CA THR A 76 4.81 -14.80 -8.00
C THR A 76 3.45 -14.16 -7.76
N GLU A 77 3.09 -13.85 -6.51
CA GLU A 77 1.80 -13.21 -6.21
C GLU A 77 1.76 -11.75 -6.70
N VAL A 78 2.86 -11.00 -6.60
CA VAL A 78 2.97 -9.67 -7.20
C VAL A 78 2.78 -9.73 -8.72
N GLU A 79 3.48 -10.66 -9.40
CA GLU A 79 3.35 -10.85 -10.85
C GLU A 79 1.96 -11.34 -11.26
N ARG A 80 1.35 -12.19 -10.45
CA ARG A 80 -0.03 -12.65 -10.66
C ARG A 80 -1.01 -11.48 -10.62
N ALA A 81 -0.90 -10.63 -9.60
CA ALA A 81 -1.73 -9.44 -9.49
C ALA A 81 -1.46 -8.45 -10.64
N ARG A 82 -0.18 -8.27 -11.06
CA ARG A 82 0.18 -7.41 -12.19
C ARG A 82 -0.41 -7.90 -13.52
N ARG A 83 -0.40 -9.21 -13.77
CA ARG A 83 -0.83 -9.80 -15.06
C ARG A 83 -2.32 -10.04 -15.16
N PHE A 84 -2.95 -10.43 -14.06
CA PHE A 84 -4.33 -10.90 -14.05
C PHE A 84 -5.25 -9.99 -13.24
N GLY A 85 -4.69 -9.01 -12.53
CA GLY A 85 -5.43 -8.09 -11.71
C GLY A 85 -6.03 -8.71 -10.44
N PHE A 86 -6.99 -8.00 -9.91
CA PHE A 86 -7.82 -8.39 -8.76
C PHE A 86 -9.21 -8.79 -9.25
N THR A 87 -9.94 -9.50 -8.39
CA THR A 87 -11.31 -9.93 -8.66
C THR A 87 -12.33 -8.94 -8.09
N GLN A 88 -13.55 -8.95 -8.63
CA GLN A 88 -14.64 -8.11 -8.14
C GLN A 88 -14.92 -8.33 -6.64
N PRO A 89 -14.98 -9.58 -6.11
CA PRO A 89 -15.20 -9.77 -4.67
C PRO A 89 -14.08 -9.19 -3.78
N GLU A 90 -12.81 -9.19 -4.24
CA GLU A 90 -11.71 -8.55 -3.50
C GLU A 90 -11.91 -7.03 -3.45
N PHE A 91 -12.25 -6.45 -4.59
CA PHE A 91 -12.52 -5.02 -4.70
C PHE A 91 -13.71 -4.59 -3.83
N ASP A 92 -14.83 -5.29 -3.91
CA ASP A 92 -16.04 -4.96 -3.17
C ASP A 92 -15.79 -5.02 -1.65
N ARG A 93 -15.14 -6.07 -1.15
CA ARG A 93 -14.77 -6.20 0.27
C ARG A 93 -13.87 -5.05 0.75
N LEU A 94 -12.90 -4.63 -0.08
CA LEU A 94 -12.06 -3.50 0.28
C LEU A 94 -12.84 -2.19 0.26
N LYS A 95 -13.67 -1.99 -0.75
CA LYS A 95 -14.50 -0.79 -0.92
C LYS A 95 -15.42 -0.60 0.29
N GLU A 96 -16.14 -1.63 0.71
CA GLU A 96 -16.98 -1.60 1.90
C GLU A 96 -16.17 -1.26 3.17
N ARG A 97 -15.01 -1.88 3.34
CA ARG A 97 -14.13 -1.59 4.48
C ARG A 97 -13.63 -0.14 4.48
N MET A 98 -13.29 0.41 3.31
CA MET A 98 -12.83 1.79 3.18
C MET A 98 -13.95 2.79 3.46
N ILE A 99 -15.18 2.51 2.99
CA ILE A 99 -16.37 3.32 3.30
C ILE A 99 -16.61 3.32 4.80
N ALA A 100 -16.72 2.13 5.43
CA ALA A 100 -16.92 2.02 6.87
C ALA A 100 -15.83 2.72 7.70
N GLY A 101 -14.57 2.62 7.26
CA GLY A 101 -13.44 3.35 7.88
C GLY A 101 -13.59 4.86 7.78
N THR A 102 -14.03 5.36 6.62
CA THR A 102 -14.27 6.80 6.38
C THR A 102 -15.45 7.32 7.23
N GLU A 103 -16.50 6.54 7.34
CA GLU A 103 -17.67 6.86 8.21
C GLU A 103 -17.27 6.90 9.68
N SER A 104 -16.51 5.90 10.16
CA SER A 104 -15.99 5.88 11.53
C SER A 104 -15.08 7.06 11.82
N TRP A 105 -14.14 7.37 10.88
CA TRP A 105 -13.25 8.51 10.99
C TRP A 105 -14.02 9.84 11.12
N TYR A 106 -15.10 10.00 10.35
CA TYR A 106 -15.95 11.18 10.42
C TYR A 106 -16.79 11.23 11.70
N ALA A 107 -17.34 10.10 12.13
CA ALA A 107 -18.11 10.02 13.38
C ALA A 107 -17.29 10.39 14.63
N GLU A 108 -15.99 10.15 14.59
CA GLU A 108 -15.07 10.45 15.69
C GLU A 108 -14.42 11.85 15.62
N ARG A 109 -14.80 12.69 14.67
CA ARG A 109 -14.15 14.01 14.42
C ARG A 109 -14.12 14.91 15.67
N ASP A 110 -15.18 14.89 16.49
CA ASP A 110 -15.28 15.73 17.69
C ASP A 110 -14.47 15.20 18.89
N LYS A 111 -13.93 13.97 18.79
CA LYS A 111 -13.11 13.33 19.83
C LYS A 111 -11.62 13.42 19.56
N ARG A 112 -11.20 14.13 18.52
CA ARG A 112 -9.79 14.23 18.14
C ARG A 112 -9.00 15.02 19.16
N THR A 113 -7.79 14.55 19.42
CA THR A 113 -6.86 15.22 20.34
C THR A 113 -6.21 16.44 19.69
N ASN A 114 -5.64 17.34 20.52
CA ASN A 114 -4.87 18.47 20.03
C ASN A 114 -3.69 18.03 19.15
N ASP A 115 -3.07 16.89 19.44
CA ASP A 115 -1.97 16.33 18.64
C ASP A 115 -2.38 16.08 17.19
N TYR A 116 -3.59 15.58 16.95
CA TYR A 116 -4.13 15.42 15.58
C TYR A 116 -4.11 16.74 14.80
N TYR A 117 -4.55 17.83 15.42
CA TYR A 117 -4.57 19.14 14.77
C TYR A 117 -3.16 19.72 14.55
N VAL A 118 -2.28 19.52 15.54
CA VAL A 118 -0.86 19.92 15.41
C VAL A 118 -0.19 19.19 14.26
N GLN A 119 -0.38 17.87 14.12
CA GLN A 119 0.18 17.11 12.99
C GLN A 119 -0.37 17.58 11.64
N ASN A 120 -1.64 17.93 11.57
CA ASN A 120 -2.22 18.48 10.33
C ASN A 120 -1.63 19.86 10.00
N CYS A 121 -1.41 20.73 10.98
CA CYS A 121 -0.75 22.02 10.76
C CYS A 121 0.71 21.83 10.28
N ILE A 122 1.43 20.89 10.86
CA ILE A 122 2.81 20.55 10.44
C ILE A 122 2.82 20.05 9.00
N ARG A 123 1.92 19.12 8.63
CA ARG A 123 1.79 18.63 7.25
C ARG A 123 1.40 19.74 6.27
N HIS A 124 0.49 20.60 6.66
CA HIS A 124 0.13 21.76 5.84
C HIS A 124 1.33 22.65 5.56
N PHE A 125 2.14 22.94 6.59
CA PHE A 125 3.30 23.79 6.47
C PHE A 125 4.47 23.16 5.70
N LEU A 126 4.78 21.88 5.98
CA LEU A 126 5.94 21.20 5.38
C LEU A 126 5.64 20.60 4.01
N ASP A 127 4.45 20.03 3.83
CA ASP A 127 4.09 19.28 2.63
C ASP A 127 3.16 20.07 1.69
N GLU A 128 2.80 21.29 2.07
CA GLU A 128 1.86 22.17 1.32
C GLU A 128 0.51 21.47 1.01
N VAL A 129 0.07 20.57 1.91
CA VAL A 129 -1.21 19.88 1.79
C VAL A 129 -2.31 20.76 2.37
N ASP A 130 -3.38 21.00 1.61
CA ASP A 130 -4.50 21.81 2.08
C ASP A 130 -5.16 21.19 3.31
N MET A 131 -5.47 22.06 4.29
CA MET A 131 -6.31 21.69 5.43
C MET A 131 -7.77 21.78 5.01
N MET A 132 -8.41 20.62 4.89
CA MET A 132 -9.81 20.52 4.52
C MET A 132 -10.69 20.40 5.77
N ALA A 133 -11.87 21.03 5.75
CA ALA A 133 -12.86 20.80 6.79
C ALA A 133 -13.28 19.31 6.79
N PRO A 134 -13.47 18.68 7.97
CA PRO A 134 -13.78 17.25 8.04
C PRO A 134 -15.01 16.82 7.22
N GLU A 135 -16.01 17.67 7.12
CA GLU A 135 -17.21 17.45 6.31
C GLU A 135 -16.87 17.32 4.83
N LYS A 136 -16.06 18.25 4.32
CA LYS A 136 -15.65 18.25 2.90
C LYS A 136 -14.69 17.09 2.59
N GLU A 137 -13.78 16.77 3.51
CA GLU A 137 -12.87 15.64 3.36
C GLU A 137 -13.65 14.31 3.32
N TYR A 138 -14.66 14.18 4.18
CA TYR A 138 -15.56 13.04 4.21
C TYR A 138 -16.33 12.87 2.88
N GLU A 139 -17.02 13.94 2.44
CA GLU A 139 -17.77 13.93 1.19
C GLU A 139 -16.89 13.62 -0.01
N LEU A 140 -15.73 14.26 -0.13
CA LEU A 140 -14.78 14.04 -1.21
C LEU A 140 -14.23 12.60 -1.21
N THR A 141 -13.89 12.09 -0.04
CA THR A 141 -13.36 10.72 0.09
C THR A 141 -14.41 9.70 -0.31
N LEU A 142 -15.65 9.83 0.14
CA LEU A 142 -16.74 8.93 -0.25
C LEU A 142 -17.05 9.03 -1.75
N ASP A 143 -17.08 10.23 -2.32
CA ASP A 143 -17.31 10.44 -3.75
C ASP A 143 -16.24 9.73 -4.58
N ILE A 144 -14.97 9.88 -4.20
CA ILE A 144 -13.86 9.18 -4.85
C ILE A 144 -14.03 7.66 -4.72
N ILE A 145 -14.18 7.13 -3.50
CA ILE A 145 -14.30 5.69 -3.27
C ILE A 145 -15.47 5.10 -4.07
N ASN A 146 -16.63 5.75 -4.05
CA ASN A 146 -17.82 5.27 -4.75
C ASN A 146 -17.65 5.27 -6.28
N SER A 147 -16.90 6.23 -6.81
CA SER A 147 -16.66 6.35 -8.26
C SER A 147 -15.54 5.45 -8.79
N LEU A 148 -14.76 4.78 -7.92
CA LEU A 148 -13.71 3.86 -8.36
C LEU A 148 -14.29 2.59 -8.97
N THR A 149 -13.61 2.08 -10.00
CA THR A 149 -13.91 0.83 -10.66
C THR A 149 -12.75 -0.17 -10.51
N LEU A 150 -13.06 -1.46 -10.63
CA LEU A 150 -12.05 -2.51 -10.58
C LEU A 150 -11.02 -2.37 -11.71
N ASP A 151 -11.46 -2.00 -12.92
CA ASP A 151 -10.58 -1.83 -14.08
C ASP A 151 -9.52 -0.76 -13.81
N GLU A 152 -9.90 0.39 -13.25
CA GLU A 152 -8.95 1.44 -12.85
C GLU A 152 -7.92 0.95 -11.83
N ILE A 153 -8.34 0.10 -10.88
CA ILE A 153 -7.42 -0.47 -9.88
C ILE A 153 -6.46 -1.48 -10.51
N ASN A 154 -6.94 -2.27 -11.46
CA ASN A 154 -6.13 -3.26 -12.16
C ASN A 154 -5.04 -2.64 -13.06
N GLU A 155 -5.19 -1.39 -13.47
CA GLU A 155 -4.17 -0.64 -14.22
C GLU A 155 -3.02 -0.12 -13.35
N VAL A 156 -3.18 -0.11 -12.02
CA VAL A 156 -2.20 0.49 -11.09
C VAL A 156 -0.92 -0.32 -11.01
N LEU A 157 -1.00 -1.63 -10.72
CA LEU A 157 0.19 -2.46 -10.50
C LEU A 157 1.11 -2.54 -11.74
N PRO A 158 0.61 -2.68 -12.98
CA PRO A 158 1.46 -2.59 -14.17
C PRO A 158 2.26 -1.28 -14.27
N SER A 159 1.72 -0.18 -13.76
CA SER A 159 2.39 1.12 -13.75
C SER A 159 3.47 1.26 -12.68
N LEU A 160 3.32 0.56 -11.54
CA LEU A 160 4.21 0.63 -10.38
C LEU A 160 5.34 -0.40 -10.42
N HIS A 161 5.02 -1.64 -10.83
CA HIS A 161 5.96 -2.75 -10.88
C HIS A 161 6.59 -2.89 -12.26
N ARG A 162 7.66 -2.15 -12.49
CA ARG A 162 8.42 -2.12 -13.76
C ARG A 162 9.56 -3.14 -13.74
N GLU A 163 10.07 -3.49 -14.91
CA GLU A 163 11.21 -4.42 -15.06
C GLU A 163 12.57 -3.75 -14.86
N ASP A 164 12.62 -2.43 -15.01
CA ASP A 164 13.80 -1.61 -14.83
C ASP A 164 13.90 -0.98 -13.43
N ASN A 165 15.09 -0.50 -13.07
CA ASN A 165 15.37 0.22 -11.82
C ASN A 165 14.95 -0.56 -10.55
N ARG A 166 15.34 -1.83 -10.49
CA ARG A 166 15.09 -2.69 -9.33
C ARG A 166 16.35 -2.85 -8.49
N VAL A 167 16.16 -2.82 -7.17
CA VAL A 167 17.22 -3.12 -6.19
C VAL A 167 16.64 -4.14 -5.22
N ALA A 168 17.40 -5.21 -4.98
CA ALA A 168 17.11 -6.19 -3.96
C ALA A 168 18.14 -6.06 -2.83
N VAL A 169 17.68 -6.00 -1.59
CA VAL A 169 18.51 -5.94 -0.39
C VAL A 169 18.07 -7.06 0.54
N SER A 170 19.03 -7.88 0.98
CA SER A 170 18.79 -8.94 1.96
C SER A 170 19.56 -8.65 3.24
N PHE A 171 18.87 -8.81 4.37
CA PHE A 171 19.46 -8.75 5.71
C PHE A 171 19.35 -10.12 6.36
N ALA A 172 20.47 -10.72 6.70
CA ALA A 172 20.52 -12.02 7.35
C ALA A 172 21.63 -12.05 8.42
N PRO A 173 21.57 -12.95 9.42
CA PRO A 173 22.70 -13.18 10.32
C PRO A 173 23.97 -13.53 9.55
N GLU A 174 25.14 -13.07 10.02
CA GLU A 174 26.41 -13.19 9.30
C GLU A 174 26.73 -14.64 8.85
N ARG A 175 26.45 -15.62 9.69
CA ARG A 175 26.64 -17.05 9.39
C ARG A 175 25.77 -17.57 8.23
N GLU A 176 24.67 -16.90 7.90
CA GLU A 176 23.73 -17.28 6.85
C GLU A 176 24.01 -16.55 5.52
N LEU A 177 24.77 -15.44 5.56
CA LEU A 177 25.11 -14.67 4.36
C LEU A 177 25.96 -15.45 3.35
N HIS A 178 26.75 -16.43 3.82
CA HIS A 178 27.61 -17.24 2.98
C HIS A 178 26.88 -18.31 2.17
N SER A 179 25.66 -18.73 2.61
CA SER A 179 24.86 -19.73 1.90
C SER A 179 24.02 -19.15 0.74
N ASN A 180 23.85 -17.83 0.68
CA ASN A 180 22.95 -17.14 -0.26
C ASN A 180 23.68 -16.53 -1.48
N LYS A 181 24.90 -16.97 -1.79
CA LYS A 181 25.69 -16.42 -2.93
C LYS A 181 25.14 -16.74 -4.32
N SER A 182 24.00 -17.40 -4.45
CA SER A 182 23.41 -17.86 -5.72
C SER A 182 21.94 -17.44 -5.93
N LEU A 183 21.51 -16.32 -5.34
CA LEU A 183 20.21 -15.69 -5.63
C LEU A 183 20.28 -14.78 -6.83
#